data_1274800eca7b2c9bb9a1879445c38b4d
#
_entry.id   1274800eca7b2c9bb9a1879445c38b4d
#
_cell.length_a   1.000
_cell.length_b   1.000
_cell.length_c   1.000
_cell.angle_alpha   90.00
_cell.angle_beta   90.00
_cell.angle_gamma   90.00
#
_symmetry.space_group_name_H-M   'P 1'
#
loop_
_entity.id
_entity.type
_entity.pdbx_description
1 polymer ?
#
loop_
_entity_poly.entity_id
_entity_poly.type
_entity_poly.pdbx_seq_one_letter_code
_entity_poly.pdbx_strand_id
1 'polypeptide(L)'
;MKKIIPLILIFCITVGSYAQTTPLWMRYPAISPDGQTIVFSYKGDLYKVATAGGTAVALTMHEAHDYMPVWSHDGKSVAFASDRYGNFDVFVMPASGGEPTRLTYHSANDYP
;
A
#
# COMPACT_ATOMS: atom_id res chain seq x y z
N MET A 1 -1.97 -64.65 29.27
CA MET A 1 -2.67 -63.35 29.14
C MET A 1 -1.80 -62.40 28.37
N LYS A 2 -2.20 -62.06 27.16
CA LYS A 2 -1.51 -61.02 26.38
C LYS A 2 -2.03 -59.65 26.83
N LYS A 3 -1.18 -58.81 27.41
CA LYS A 3 -1.54 -57.43 27.66
C LYS A 3 -1.43 -56.64 26.39
N ILE A 4 -2.56 -56.09 25.91
CA ILE A 4 -2.59 -55.18 24.80
C ILE A 4 -2.27 -53.80 25.37
N ILE A 5 -1.11 -53.26 25.01
CA ILE A 5 -0.75 -51.88 25.33
C ILE A 5 -1.34 -51.01 24.21
N PRO A 6 -2.30 -50.10 24.48
CA PRO A 6 -2.79 -49.22 23.46
C PRO A 6 -1.67 -48.24 23.07
N LEU A 7 -1.27 -48.27 21.82
CA LEU A 7 -0.35 -47.32 21.24
C LEU A 7 -1.10 -45.98 21.11
N ILE A 8 -0.88 -45.06 22.05
CA ILE A 8 -1.41 -43.70 21.93
C ILE A 8 -0.56 -42.99 20.90
N LEU A 9 -1.08 -42.87 19.70
CA LEU A 9 -0.48 -42.07 18.64
C LEU A 9 -0.74 -40.58 19.01
N ILE A 10 0.24 -39.93 19.63
CA ILE A 10 0.17 -38.48 19.86
C ILE A 10 0.40 -37.81 18.52
N PHE A 11 -0.70 -37.35 17.90
CA PHE A 11 -0.63 -36.49 16.73
C PHE A 11 -0.23 -35.09 17.18
N CYS A 12 1.07 -34.76 17.12
CA CYS A 12 1.56 -33.42 17.28
C CYS A 12 1.10 -32.58 16.09
N ILE A 13 -0.02 -31.86 16.26
CA ILE A 13 -0.42 -30.82 15.32
C ILE A 13 0.52 -29.64 15.56
N THR A 14 1.55 -29.51 14.75
CA THR A 14 2.35 -28.29 14.71
C THR A 14 1.49 -27.22 14.04
N VAL A 15 0.84 -26.40 14.84
CA VAL A 15 0.23 -25.17 14.38
C VAL A 15 1.37 -24.25 14.00
N GLY A 16 1.66 -24.16 12.70
CA GLY A 16 2.61 -23.19 12.19
C GLY A 16 2.10 -21.78 12.48
N SER A 17 2.72 -21.10 13.44
CA SER A 17 2.49 -19.66 13.64
C SER A 17 3.06 -18.93 12.45
N TYR A 18 2.21 -18.54 11.51
CA TYR A 18 2.59 -17.54 10.53
C TYR A 18 2.72 -16.21 11.25
N ALA A 19 3.94 -15.75 11.47
CA ALA A 19 4.18 -14.39 11.93
C ALA A 19 3.67 -13.43 10.83
N GLN A 20 2.54 -12.80 11.07
CA GLN A 20 2.11 -11.66 10.27
C GLN A 20 3.10 -10.53 10.53
N THR A 21 4.04 -10.32 9.60
CA THR A 21 4.84 -9.10 9.61
C THR A 21 3.93 -7.95 9.20
N THR A 22 3.43 -7.20 10.19
CA THR A 22 2.76 -5.92 9.92
C THR A 22 3.80 -4.98 9.32
N PRO A 23 3.63 -4.49 8.09
CA PRO A 23 4.56 -3.53 7.53
C PRO A 23 4.58 -2.28 8.40
N LEU A 24 5.72 -1.99 9.01
CA LEU A 24 5.95 -0.73 9.70
C LEU A 24 6.10 0.36 8.62
N TRP A 25 5.58 1.58 8.89
CA TRP A 25 5.76 2.75 8.02
C TRP A 25 4.79 2.90 6.84
N MET A 26 3.68 2.22 6.83
CA MET A 26 2.56 2.61 5.97
C MET A 26 1.97 3.93 6.48
N ARG A 27 1.84 4.91 5.59
CA ARG A 27 1.36 6.26 5.93
C ARG A 27 0.36 6.75 4.89
N TYR A 28 -0.42 7.74 5.29
CA TYR A 28 -1.34 8.47 4.43
C TYR A 28 -2.28 7.58 3.62
N PRO A 29 -3.05 6.70 4.29
CA PRO A 29 -4.03 5.88 3.58
C PRO A 29 -5.16 6.74 3.05
N ALA A 30 -5.58 6.47 1.81
CA ALA A 30 -6.71 7.12 1.17
C ALA A 30 -7.59 6.06 0.50
N ILE A 31 -8.85 6.02 0.89
CA ILE A 31 -9.83 5.10 0.33
C ILE A 31 -10.47 5.70 -0.93
N SER A 32 -10.65 4.87 -1.97
CA SER A 32 -11.34 5.28 -3.19
C SER A 32 -12.81 5.64 -2.92
N PRO A 33 -13.44 6.50 -3.75
CA PRO A 33 -14.84 6.89 -3.57
C PRO A 33 -15.83 5.73 -3.52
N ASP A 34 -15.54 4.64 -4.22
CA ASP A 34 -16.36 3.40 -4.21
C ASP A 34 -16.05 2.48 -3.01
N GLY A 35 -15.07 2.82 -2.18
CA GLY A 35 -14.66 2.03 -1.03
C GLY A 35 -13.93 0.73 -1.34
N GLN A 36 -13.55 0.48 -2.58
CA GLN A 36 -12.98 -0.80 -3.03
C GLN A 36 -11.45 -0.87 -2.97
N THR A 37 -10.76 0.28 -2.97
CA THR A 37 -9.31 0.36 -3.07
C THR A 37 -8.74 1.36 -2.07
N ILE A 38 -7.63 1.00 -1.44
CA ILE A 38 -6.84 1.88 -0.58
C ILE A 38 -5.53 2.17 -1.29
N VAL A 39 -5.16 3.44 -1.40
CA VAL A 39 -3.82 3.90 -1.77
C VAL A 39 -3.12 4.41 -0.52
N PHE A 40 -1.86 4.09 -0.36
CA PHE A 40 -1.05 4.51 0.79
C PHE A 40 0.40 4.71 0.38
N SER A 41 1.14 5.44 1.20
CA SER A 41 2.58 5.64 1.04
C SER A 41 3.36 4.62 1.89
N TYR A 42 4.36 4.01 1.29
CA TYR A 42 5.27 3.08 1.94
C TYR A 42 6.68 3.23 1.39
N LYS A 43 7.64 3.53 2.26
CA LYS A 43 9.06 3.70 1.90
C LYS A 43 9.30 4.62 0.69
N GLY A 44 8.53 5.71 0.60
CA GLY A 44 8.69 6.73 -0.42
C GLY A 44 7.95 6.46 -1.73
N ASP A 45 7.20 5.38 -1.85
CA ASP A 45 6.38 5.08 -3.02
C ASP A 45 4.90 4.94 -2.64
N LEU A 46 4.02 5.09 -3.63
CA LEU A 46 2.60 4.81 -3.49
C LEU A 46 2.30 3.37 -3.85
N TYR A 47 1.45 2.76 -3.06
CA TYR A 47 0.94 1.41 -3.25
C TYR A 47 -0.59 1.41 -3.24
N LYS A 48 -1.19 0.45 -3.89
CA LYS A 48 -2.62 0.20 -3.80
C LYS A 48 -2.91 -1.23 -3.38
N VAL A 49 -4.00 -1.39 -2.64
CA VAL A 49 -4.51 -2.69 -2.18
C VAL A 49 -6.03 -2.66 -2.15
N ALA A 50 -6.67 -3.80 -2.42
CA ALA A 50 -8.12 -3.92 -2.24
C ALA A 50 -8.49 -3.76 -0.76
N THR A 51 -9.59 -3.08 -0.45
CA THR A 51 -10.07 -2.93 0.94
C THR A 51 -10.42 -4.27 1.58
N ALA A 52 -10.81 -5.26 0.79
CA ALA A 52 -11.05 -6.63 1.24
C ALA A 52 -9.77 -7.37 1.66
N GLY A 53 -8.60 -6.81 1.41
CA GLY A 53 -7.30 -7.44 1.65
C GLY A 53 -6.70 -8.01 0.37
N GLY A 54 -5.51 -8.56 0.50
CA GLY A 54 -4.76 -9.13 -0.61
C GLY A 54 -3.36 -8.54 -0.72
N THR A 55 -2.76 -8.67 -1.90
CA THR A 55 -1.42 -8.16 -2.17
C THR A 55 -1.45 -6.70 -2.60
N ALA A 56 -0.68 -5.86 -1.92
CA ALA A 56 -0.45 -4.48 -2.35
C ALA A 56 0.48 -4.47 -3.57
N VAL A 57 0.16 -3.62 -4.55
CA VAL A 57 0.99 -3.40 -5.73
C VAL A 57 1.47 -1.95 -5.78
N ALA A 58 2.69 -1.73 -6.23
CA ALA A 58 3.25 -0.39 -6.36
C ALA A 58 2.53 0.38 -7.48
N LEU A 59 2.12 1.63 -7.18
CA LEU A 59 1.65 2.60 -8.15
C LEU A 59 2.78 3.44 -8.69
N THR A 60 3.74 3.80 -7.82
CA THR A 60 4.93 4.56 -8.20
C THR A 60 6.18 3.77 -7.81
N MET A 61 7.23 3.90 -8.63
CA MET A 61 8.55 3.36 -8.38
C MET A 61 9.56 4.41 -8.83
N HIS A 62 9.90 5.33 -7.93
CA HIS A 62 10.82 6.43 -8.21
C HIS A 62 11.72 6.66 -6.99
N GLU A 63 12.92 7.20 -7.20
CA GLU A 63 13.85 7.52 -6.11
C GLU A 63 13.35 8.65 -5.20
N ALA A 64 12.42 9.47 -5.69
CA ALA A 64 11.79 10.54 -4.93
C ALA A 64 10.83 10.01 -3.87
N HIS A 65 10.50 10.86 -2.91
CA HIS A 65 9.43 10.60 -1.93
C HIS A 65 8.07 10.97 -2.51
N ASP A 66 7.22 9.97 -2.70
CA ASP A 66 5.83 10.12 -3.09
C ASP A 66 4.94 9.85 -1.89
N TYR A 67 4.07 10.80 -1.53
CA TYR A 67 3.22 10.66 -0.35
C TYR A 67 1.96 11.54 -0.41
N MET A 68 1.10 11.42 0.60
CA MET A 68 -0.17 12.15 0.73
C MET A 68 -1.10 11.95 -0.47
N PRO A 69 -1.43 10.69 -0.84
CA PRO A 69 -2.33 10.44 -1.95
C PRO A 69 -3.75 10.92 -1.67
N VAL A 70 -4.39 11.48 -2.69
CA VAL A 70 -5.79 11.93 -2.67
C VAL A 70 -6.47 11.43 -3.93
N TRP A 71 -7.64 10.81 -3.78
CA TRP A 71 -8.44 10.34 -4.89
C TRP A 71 -9.23 11.46 -5.56
N SER A 72 -9.39 11.39 -6.88
CA SER A 72 -10.40 12.17 -7.58
C SER A 72 -11.81 11.64 -7.26
N HIS A 73 -12.83 12.50 -7.37
CA HIS A 73 -14.22 12.12 -7.07
C HIS A 73 -14.74 10.97 -7.93
N ASP A 74 -14.26 10.87 -9.17
CA ASP A 74 -14.64 9.80 -10.11
C ASP A 74 -13.85 8.49 -9.88
N GLY A 75 -12.86 8.49 -8.97
CA GLY A 75 -12.03 7.33 -8.67
C GLY A 75 -11.04 6.94 -9.77
N LYS A 76 -10.86 7.76 -10.80
CA LYS A 76 -10.00 7.45 -11.95
C LYS A 76 -8.57 7.94 -11.78
N SER A 77 -8.33 8.90 -10.89
CA SER A 77 -7.03 9.54 -10.69
C SER A 77 -6.66 9.62 -9.22
N VAL A 78 -5.37 9.66 -8.97
CA VAL A 78 -4.77 9.91 -7.65
C VAL A 78 -3.80 11.06 -7.76
N ALA A 79 -4.00 12.10 -6.96
CA ALA A 79 -3.03 13.18 -6.78
C ALA A 79 -2.12 12.85 -5.60
N PHE A 80 -0.90 13.32 -5.63
CA PHE A 80 0.08 13.08 -4.55
C PHE A 80 1.17 14.14 -4.57
N ALA A 81 1.90 14.26 -3.47
CA ALA A 81 3.09 15.11 -3.38
C ALA A 81 4.33 14.30 -3.72
N SER A 82 5.25 14.90 -4.47
CA SER A 82 6.55 14.30 -4.81
C SER A 82 7.65 15.36 -4.84
N ASP A 83 8.81 15.02 -4.31
CA ASP A 83 10.00 15.89 -4.30
C ASP A 83 10.96 15.60 -5.46
N ARG A 84 10.49 14.95 -6.53
CA ARG A 84 11.32 14.51 -7.66
C ARG A 84 12.01 15.64 -8.43
N TYR A 85 11.58 16.88 -8.25
CA TYR A 85 12.20 18.08 -8.82
C TYR A 85 12.78 19.03 -7.76
N GLY A 86 13.09 18.51 -6.57
CA GLY A 86 13.75 19.22 -5.48
C GLY A 86 12.84 19.53 -4.30
N ASN A 87 11.84 20.40 -4.46
CA ASN A 87 10.79 20.63 -3.48
C ASN A 87 9.55 19.80 -3.80
N PHE A 88 8.63 19.69 -2.86
CA PHE A 88 7.39 18.96 -3.07
C PHE A 88 6.43 19.71 -3.97
N ASP A 89 6.04 19.08 -5.05
CA ASP A 89 5.00 19.52 -5.96
C ASP A 89 3.86 18.52 -6.00
N VAL A 90 2.70 18.96 -6.47
CA VAL A 90 1.55 18.09 -6.69
C VAL A 90 1.64 17.45 -8.07
N PHE A 91 1.48 16.15 -8.09
CA PHE A 91 1.38 15.30 -9.28
C PHE A 91 0.02 14.61 -9.32
N VAL A 92 -0.40 14.24 -10.50
CA VAL A 92 -1.59 13.40 -10.71
C VAL A 92 -1.25 12.24 -11.64
N MET A 93 -1.81 11.07 -11.36
CA MET A 93 -1.65 9.89 -12.19
C MET A 93 -2.96 9.12 -12.30
N PRO A 94 -3.12 8.27 -13.34
CA PRO A 94 -4.24 7.34 -13.39
C PRO A 94 -4.18 6.36 -12.20
N ALA A 95 -5.32 6.09 -11.59
CA ALA A 95 -5.41 5.10 -10.50
C ALA A 95 -5.08 3.67 -10.97
N SER A 96 -5.19 3.41 -12.26
CA SER A 96 -4.79 2.15 -12.91
C SER A 96 -3.27 2.01 -13.09
N GLY A 97 -2.51 3.07 -12.86
CA GLY A 97 -1.08 3.14 -13.14
C GLY A 97 -0.76 3.96 -14.38
N GLY A 98 0.47 4.30 -14.55
CA GLY A 98 0.98 5.10 -15.66
C GLY A 98 1.86 6.25 -15.17
N GLU A 99 2.30 7.10 -16.10
CA GLU A 99 3.18 8.21 -15.80
C GLU A 99 2.45 9.35 -15.07
N PRO A 100 3.00 9.85 -13.95
CA PRO A 100 2.48 11.02 -13.28
C PRO A 100 2.70 12.30 -14.10
N THR A 101 1.73 13.21 -14.02
CA THR A 101 1.81 14.55 -14.58
C THR A 101 1.98 15.56 -13.45
N ARG A 102 2.96 16.44 -13.56
CA ARG A 102 3.20 17.53 -12.61
C ARG A 102 2.14 18.62 -12.77
N LEU A 103 1.53 19.02 -11.66
CA LEU A 103 0.50 20.08 -11.65
C LEU A 103 1.01 21.41 -11.13
N THR A 104 1.96 21.41 -10.21
CA THR A 104 2.48 22.64 -9.60
C THR A 104 3.97 22.80 -9.89
N TYR A 105 4.44 24.06 -9.98
CA TYR A 105 5.81 24.42 -10.41
C TYR A 105 6.45 25.49 -9.55
N HIS A 106 5.95 25.72 -8.34
CA HIS A 106 6.48 26.73 -7.44
C HIS A 106 7.74 26.26 -6.71
N SER A 107 8.54 27.22 -6.24
CA SER A 107 9.72 26.93 -5.42
C SER A 107 9.38 26.58 -3.97
N ALA A 108 8.14 26.79 -3.54
CA ALA A 108 7.63 26.37 -2.25
C ALA A 108 7.08 24.94 -2.32
N ASN A 109 6.93 24.27 -1.17
CA ASN A 109 6.31 22.95 -1.12
C ASN A 109 4.81 23.07 -1.31
N ASP A 110 4.28 22.25 -2.22
CA ASP A 110 2.85 22.14 -2.52
C ASP A 110 2.36 20.72 -2.17
N TYR A 111 1.18 20.64 -1.60
CA TYR A 111 0.54 19.38 -1.22
C TYR A 111 -0.90 19.33 -1.72
N PRO A 112 -1.41 18.13 -2.08
CA PRO A 112 -2.79 17.95 -2.53
C PRO A 112 -3.82 18.10 -1.41
#